data_5949263a3d039331b625ae0117cb469b
#
_entry.id   5949263a3d039331b625ae0117cb469b
#
_cell.length_a   1.000
_cell.length_b   1.000
_cell.length_c   1.000
_cell.angle_alpha   90.00
_cell.angle_beta   90.00
_cell.angle_gamma   90.00
#
_symmetry.space_group_name_H-M   'P 1'
#
loop_
_entity.id
_entity.type
_entity.pdbx_description
1 polymer ?
#
loop_
_entity_poly.entity_id
_entity_poly.type
_entity_poly.pdbx_seq_one_letter_code
_entity_poly.pdbx_strand_id
1 'polypeptide(L)'
;MAVFRSPSTDGFELLTTFGSRARIGALVSDFYPGPTSRFDHGNALVVDLLTGTLESVTDLTLLGGANALAIESAPGTWEIVQAGAAELLAPGRYRLTRLLRGQRGTEGAMGNPAPAGALVVVLDASLASLPIAEADLGLPWNWRIGPASRPVSDETYVAQSFTPAGVGLRPFSGAHVEQPWRRPRTPGDLTIRWTRRSRALAADSWGGLEVPLGEELEAYEVEILDGATVKRVLSTATTSAVYTAADQTADWGAPLGPGDTLDSRIYQLSALVGRGAPKTLTLIL
;
A
#
# COMPACT_ATOMS: atom_id res chain seq x y z
N MET A 1 12.66 -26.04 3.88
CA MET A 1 13.52 -24.86 3.68
C MET A 1 13.95 -24.33 5.05
N ALA A 2 15.17 -23.82 5.18
CA ALA A 2 15.64 -23.09 6.36
C ALA A 2 15.97 -21.65 5.96
N VAL A 3 15.70 -20.73 6.86
CA VAL A 3 16.04 -19.30 6.72
C VAL A 3 16.98 -18.93 7.84
N PHE A 4 18.13 -18.43 7.46
CA PHE A 4 19.13 -17.89 8.37
C PHE A 4 19.26 -16.39 8.15
N ARG A 5 19.62 -15.65 9.18
CA ARG A 5 19.96 -14.22 9.09
C ARG A 5 21.21 -13.86 9.87
N SER A 6 21.87 -12.80 9.44
CA SER A 6 23.00 -12.19 10.16
C SER A 6 23.04 -10.69 9.90
N PRO A 7 23.48 -9.87 10.87
CA PRO A 7 23.77 -8.46 10.63
C PRO A 7 25.07 -8.26 9.80
N SER A 8 25.89 -9.31 9.69
CA SER A 8 27.16 -9.32 8.93
C SER A 8 27.14 -10.39 7.83
N THR A 9 28.25 -10.56 7.13
CA THR A 9 28.41 -11.58 6.07
C THR A 9 28.70 -12.99 6.60
N ASP A 10 28.89 -13.12 7.91
CA ASP A 10 29.15 -14.36 8.65
C ASP A 10 28.25 -14.46 9.88
N GLY A 11 28.45 -15.50 10.72
CA GLY A 11 27.68 -15.64 11.96
C GLY A 11 26.17 -15.82 11.76
N PHE A 12 25.77 -16.53 10.71
CA PHE A 12 24.36 -16.75 10.37
C PHE A 12 23.66 -17.61 11.42
N GLU A 13 22.56 -17.10 11.97
CA GLU A 13 21.70 -17.78 12.91
C GLU A 13 20.42 -18.27 12.26
N LEU A 14 19.97 -19.47 12.62
CA LEU A 14 18.71 -20.02 12.13
C LEU A 14 17.54 -19.22 12.70
N LEU A 15 16.77 -18.60 11.81
CA LEU A 15 15.58 -17.86 12.19
C LEU A 15 14.35 -18.76 12.23
N THR A 16 14.14 -19.57 11.18
CA THR A 16 12.98 -20.48 11.08
C THR A 16 13.17 -21.53 10.01
N THR A 17 12.31 -22.56 10.05
CA THR A 17 12.20 -23.57 8.99
C THR A 17 10.76 -23.69 8.54
N PHE A 18 10.54 -24.04 7.26
CA PHE A 18 9.21 -24.30 6.74
C PHE A 18 9.24 -25.36 5.63
N GLY A 19 8.13 -26.10 5.53
CA GLY A 19 7.96 -27.17 4.53
C GLY A 19 6.88 -26.91 3.49
N SER A 20 6.02 -25.91 3.70
CA SER A 20 4.97 -25.51 2.76
C SER A 20 5.55 -24.87 1.49
N ARG A 21 4.83 -25.00 0.39
CA ARG A 21 5.13 -24.28 -0.86
C ARG A 21 4.14 -23.13 -1.00
N ALA A 22 4.65 -21.93 -1.20
CA ALA A 22 3.81 -20.79 -1.54
C ALA A 22 3.12 -21.00 -2.89
N ARG A 23 1.91 -20.47 -3.03
CA ARG A 23 1.22 -20.38 -4.32
C ARG A 23 1.71 -19.14 -5.05
N ILE A 24 2.43 -19.36 -6.13
CA ILE A 24 3.03 -18.29 -6.93
C ILE A 24 2.62 -18.45 -8.38
N GLY A 25 2.72 -17.37 -9.12
CA GLY A 25 2.41 -17.30 -10.54
C GLY A 25 2.97 -16.03 -11.17
N ALA A 26 2.52 -15.74 -12.38
CA ALA A 26 2.91 -14.54 -13.10
C ALA A 26 1.70 -13.90 -13.80
N LEU A 27 1.76 -12.58 -14.01
CA LEU A 27 0.80 -11.86 -14.82
C LEU A 27 0.88 -12.37 -16.29
N VAL A 28 -0.27 -12.61 -16.90
CA VAL A 28 -0.36 -12.97 -18.32
C VAL A 28 -0.36 -11.73 -19.21
N SER A 29 -0.90 -10.63 -18.70
CA SER A 29 -1.00 -9.35 -19.41
C SER A 29 -0.68 -8.20 -18.48
N ASP A 30 -0.41 -7.03 -19.06
CA ASP A 30 -0.20 -5.80 -18.32
C ASP A 30 -1.40 -5.48 -17.42
N PHE A 31 -1.11 -5.02 -16.21
CA PHE A 31 -2.11 -4.67 -15.21
C PHE A 31 -2.00 -3.19 -14.85
N TYR A 32 -3.01 -2.43 -15.23
CA TYR A 32 -3.04 -0.98 -15.10
C TYR A 32 -3.54 -0.51 -13.72
N PRO A 33 -3.24 0.75 -13.33
CA PRO A 33 -3.75 1.32 -12.10
C PRO A 33 -5.27 1.32 -12.08
N GLY A 34 -5.85 1.24 -10.89
CA GLY A 34 -7.29 1.22 -10.68
C GLY A 34 -7.71 2.10 -9.50
N PRO A 35 -9.03 2.24 -9.29
CA PRO A 35 -9.56 3.02 -8.19
C PRO A 35 -9.20 2.41 -6.84
N THR A 36 -8.86 3.24 -5.87
CA THR A 36 -8.71 2.88 -4.46
C THR A 36 -9.99 3.16 -3.68
N SER A 37 -10.18 2.54 -2.54
CA SER A 37 -11.32 2.76 -1.62
C SER A 37 -12.70 2.42 -2.20
N ARG A 38 -12.75 1.68 -3.29
CA ARG A 38 -13.96 1.13 -3.93
C ARG A 38 -13.60 -0.07 -4.79
N PHE A 39 -14.61 -0.84 -5.21
CA PHE A 39 -14.39 -1.93 -6.16
C PHE A 39 -13.89 -1.41 -7.52
N ASP A 40 -12.86 -2.07 -8.03
CA ASP A 40 -12.42 -1.92 -9.41
C ASP A 40 -13.15 -2.96 -10.28
N HIS A 41 -14.09 -2.48 -11.07
CA HIS A 41 -14.85 -3.26 -12.04
C HIS A 41 -14.32 -3.08 -13.48
N GLY A 42 -13.40 -2.13 -13.68
CA GLY A 42 -12.86 -1.79 -14.99
C GLY A 42 -11.67 -2.65 -15.40
N ASN A 43 -10.88 -3.10 -14.45
CA ASN A 43 -9.70 -3.92 -14.70
C ASN A 43 -9.99 -5.40 -14.44
N ALA A 44 -9.26 -6.24 -15.15
CA ALA A 44 -9.16 -7.67 -14.88
C ALA A 44 -7.69 -8.05 -14.71
N LEU A 45 -7.40 -8.89 -13.73
CA LEU A 45 -6.08 -9.47 -13.49
C LEU A 45 -6.07 -10.87 -14.08
N VAL A 46 -5.23 -11.12 -15.07
CA VAL A 46 -5.04 -12.47 -15.63
C VAL A 46 -3.72 -13.04 -15.13
N VAL A 47 -3.78 -14.18 -14.45
CA VAL A 47 -2.63 -14.81 -13.80
C VAL A 47 -2.52 -16.27 -14.19
N ASP A 48 -1.28 -16.71 -14.46
CA ASP A 48 -0.91 -18.13 -14.54
C ASP A 48 -0.32 -18.56 -13.19
N LEU A 49 -1.02 -19.42 -12.45
CA LEU A 49 -0.52 -20.02 -11.22
C LEU A 49 0.26 -21.29 -11.53
N LEU A 50 1.42 -21.44 -10.89
CA LEU A 50 2.22 -22.67 -10.98
C LEU A 50 1.60 -23.81 -10.16
N THR A 51 0.94 -23.47 -9.05
CA THR A 51 0.30 -24.45 -8.15
C THR A 51 -0.92 -23.83 -7.45
N GLY A 52 -1.87 -24.71 -7.10
CA GLY A 52 -3.08 -24.31 -6.34
C GLY A 52 -4.21 -23.81 -7.23
N THR A 53 -5.28 -23.37 -6.60
CA THR A 53 -6.51 -22.87 -7.23
C THR A 53 -6.95 -21.57 -6.61
N LEU A 54 -7.72 -20.80 -7.36
CA LEU A 54 -8.43 -19.59 -6.89
C LEU A 54 -9.91 -19.80 -7.08
N GLU A 55 -10.71 -19.30 -6.15
CA GLU A 55 -12.16 -19.43 -6.16
C GLU A 55 -12.80 -18.04 -5.95
N SER A 56 -14.01 -17.88 -6.48
CA SER A 56 -14.81 -16.68 -6.22
C SER A 56 -15.28 -16.66 -4.77
N VAL A 57 -15.35 -15.48 -4.19
CA VAL A 57 -15.81 -15.28 -2.80
C VAL A 57 -16.88 -14.22 -2.75
N THR A 58 -17.71 -14.26 -1.67
CA THR A 58 -18.71 -13.23 -1.40
C THR A 58 -18.03 -11.90 -1.02
N ASP A 59 -18.78 -10.79 -1.12
CA ASP A 59 -18.26 -9.48 -0.71
C ASP A 59 -17.86 -9.44 0.77
N LEU A 60 -18.66 -10.08 1.63
CA LEU A 60 -18.36 -10.15 3.06
C LEU A 60 -17.03 -10.87 3.32
N THR A 61 -16.81 -12.02 2.66
CA THR A 61 -15.57 -12.79 2.77
C THR A 61 -14.38 -12.01 2.20
N LEU A 62 -14.57 -11.31 1.08
CA LEU A 62 -13.56 -10.48 0.45
C LEU A 62 -13.15 -9.31 1.36
N LEU A 63 -14.13 -8.59 1.92
CA LEU A 63 -13.89 -7.50 2.87
C LEU A 63 -13.27 -8.00 4.18
N GLY A 64 -13.44 -9.27 4.52
CA GLY A 64 -12.74 -9.96 5.60
C GLY A 64 -11.28 -10.33 5.29
N GLY A 65 -10.76 -9.97 4.11
CA GLY A 65 -9.35 -10.16 3.75
C GLY A 65 -9.05 -11.37 2.86
N ALA A 66 -10.06 -12.09 2.39
CA ALA A 66 -9.86 -13.27 1.51
C ALA A 66 -9.33 -12.89 0.12
N ASN A 67 -8.78 -13.89 -0.58
CA ASN A 67 -8.25 -13.78 -1.94
C ASN A 67 -7.27 -12.62 -2.13
N ALA A 68 -6.38 -12.42 -1.18
CA ALA A 68 -5.32 -11.42 -1.27
C ALA A 68 -4.14 -11.98 -2.09
N LEU A 69 -3.65 -11.17 -3.01
CA LEU A 69 -2.49 -11.45 -3.84
C LEU A 69 -1.51 -10.27 -3.74
N ALA A 70 -0.22 -10.55 -3.71
CA ALA A 70 0.83 -9.55 -3.89
C ALA A 70 1.34 -9.62 -5.34
N ILE A 71 1.41 -8.48 -6.00
CA ILE A 71 1.86 -8.34 -7.39
C ILE A 71 3.12 -7.47 -7.37
N GLU A 72 4.23 -7.98 -7.88
CA GLU A 72 5.46 -7.21 -8.02
C GLU A 72 5.36 -6.27 -9.22
N SER A 73 4.89 -5.05 -8.96
CA SER A 73 4.70 -4.02 -9.99
C SER A 73 5.99 -3.44 -10.54
N ALA A 74 7.06 -3.49 -9.73
CA ALA A 74 8.46 -3.20 -10.09
C ALA A 74 9.37 -3.96 -9.10
N PRO A 75 10.65 -4.17 -9.40
CA PRO A 75 11.56 -4.90 -8.51
C PRO A 75 11.50 -4.43 -7.06
N GLY A 76 11.07 -5.32 -6.16
CA GLY A 76 10.90 -5.02 -4.73
C GLY A 76 9.69 -4.15 -4.37
N THR A 77 8.85 -3.76 -5.34
CA THR A 77 7.64 -2.95 -5.12
C THR A 77 6.39 -3.82 -5.32
N TRP A 78 5.56 -3.93 -4.31
CA TRP A 78 4.46 -4.88 -4.28
C TRP A 78 3.12 -4.20 -4.04
N GLU A 79 2.18 -4.36 -4.96
CA GLU A 79 0.77 -4.02 -4.75
C GLU A 79 0.03 -5.21 -4.15
N ILE A 80 -0.77 -4.99 -3.10
CA ILE A 80 -1.70 -5.99 -2.58
C ILE A 80 -3.07 -5.75 -3.19
N VAL A 81 -3.60 -6.77 -3.86
CA VAL A 81 -4.90 -6.78 -4.53
C VAL A 81 -5.74 -7.91 -3.95
N GLN A 82 -7.04 -7.68 -3.76
CA GLN A 82 -7.99 -8.75 -3.47
C GLN A 82 -8.93 -8.94 -4.66
N ALA A 83 -9.32 -10.20 -4.93
CA ALA A 83 -10.20 -10.54 -6.04
C ALA A 83 -11.48 -11.22 -5.56
N GLY A 84 -12.64 -10.65 -5.91
CA GLY A 84 -13.94 -11.19 -5.53
C GLY A 84 -14.44 -12.29 -6.46
N ALA A 85 -14.03 -12.28 -7.72
CA ALA A 85 -14.40 -13.28 -8.70
C ALA A 85 -13.16 -13.89 -9.36
N ALA A 86 -13.17 -15.21 -9.53
CA ALA A 86 -12.11 -15.98 -10.18
C ALA A 86 -12.75 -16.91 -11.22
N GLU A 87 -12.41 -16.69 -12.47
CA GLU A 87 -12.83 -17.51 -13.62
C GLU A 87 -11.64 -18.32 -14.12
N LEU A 88 -11.80 -19.63 -14.19
CA LEU A 88 -10.78 -20.52 -14.74
C LEU A 88 -10.83 -20.46 -16.27
N LEU A 89 -9.80 -19.93 -16.91
CA LEU A 89 -9.70 -19.82 -18.36
C LEU A 89 -9.02 -21.06 -19.00
N ALA A 90 -8.02 -21.61 -18.31
CA ALA A 90 -7.26 -22.79 -18.70
C ALA A 90 -6.61 -23.39 -17.45
N PRO A 91 -6.05 -24.61 -17.49
CA PRO A 91 -5.34 -25.19 -16.35
C PRO A 91 -4.30 -24.20 -15.77
N GLY A 92 -4.49 -23.80 -14.50
CA GLY A 92 -3.66 -22.81 -13.80
C GLY A 92 -3.89 -21.35 -14.19
N ARG A 93 -4.62 -21.05 -15.27
CA ARG A 93 -4.87 -19.68 -15.73
C ARG A 93 -6.22 -19.17 -15.26
N TYR A 94 -6.19 -18.06 -14.53
CA TYR A 94 -7.37 -17.42 -13.96
C TYR A 94 -7.52 -15.99 -14.45
N ARG A 95 -8.77 -15.59 -14.72
CA ARG A 95 -9.19 -14.17 -14.81
C ARG A 95 -9.82 -13.78 -13.50
N LEU A 96 -9.26 -12.76 -12.87
CA LEU A 96 -9.73 -12.23 -11.61
C LEU A 96 -10.37 -10.87 -11.84
N THR A 97 -11.58 -10.67 -11.31
CA THR A 97 -12.35 -9.44 -11.46
C THR A 97 -12.98 -9.03 -10.13
N ARG A 98 -13.67 -7.89 -10.11
CA ARG A 98 -14.23 -7.31 -8.88
C ARG A 98 -13.12 -7.14 -7.83
N LEU A 99 -12.15 -6.28 -8.18
CA LEU A 99 -10.91 -6.16 -7.43
C LEU A 99 -11.01 -5.09 -6.35
N LEU A 100 -10.27 -5.27 -5.27
CA LEU A 100 -9.93 -4.22 -4.31
C LEU A 100 -8.44 -3.94 -4.45
N ARG A 101 -8.09 -2.71 -4.86
CA ARG A 101 -6.74 -2.29 -5.24
C ARG A 101 -6.01 -1.64 -4.08
N GLY A 102 -4.68 -1.70 -4.10
CA GLY A 102 -3.82 -1.02 -3.15
C GLY A 102 -4.11 -1.37 -1.69
N GLN A 103 -4.45 -2.61 -1.40
CA GLN A 103 -4.80 -3.02 -0.05
C GLN A 103 -3.61 -2.90 0.91
N ARG A 104 -3.91 -2.74 2.20
CA ARG A 104 -2.91 -2.62 3.28
C ARG A 104 -1.89 -1.49 3.07
N GLY A 105 -2.32 -0.37 2.45
CA GLY A 105 -1.47 0.81 2.25
C GLY A 105 -0.52 0.73 1.07
N THR A 106 -0.75 -0.19 0.13
CA THR A 106 0.07 -0.35 -1.08
C THR A 106 -0.46 0.44 -2.29
N GLU A 107 -1.30 1.45 -2.09
CA GLU A 107 -1.85 2.28 -3.16
C GLU A 107 -0.75 2.92 -4.03
N GLY A 108 0.34 3.35 -3.40
CA GLY A 108 1.50 3.93 -4.10
C GLY A 108 2.37 2.91 -4.84
N ALA A 109 2.10 1.61 -4.68
CA ALA A 109 2.83 0.54 -5.34
C ALA A 109 2.14 0.01 -6.61
N MET A 110 1.04 0.62 -7.05
CA MET A 110 0.40 0.26 -8.32
C MET A 110 1.33 0.56 -9.49
N GLY A 111 1.57 -0.43 -10.34
CA GLY A 111 2.31 -0.22 -11.59
C GLY A 111 1.47 0.52 -12.63
N ASN A 112 2.12 1.22 -13.55
CA ASN A 112 1.44 1.93 -14.65
C ASN A 112 2.07 1.59 -16.02
N PRO A 113 1.92 0.35 -16.52
CA PRO A 113 1.32 -0.82 -15.86
C PRO A 113 2.31 -1.61 -14.98
N ALA A 114 1.80 -2.55 -14.17
CA ALA A 114 2.59 -3.70 -13.75
C ALA A 114 2.70 -4.63 -14.98
N PRO A 115 3.91 -5.00 -15.43
CA PRO A 115 4.10 -5.63 -16.73
C PRO A 115 3.65 -7.10 -16.74
N ALA A 116 3.29 -7.60 -17.91
CA ALA A 116 3.16 -9.03 -18.14
C ALA A 116 4.45 -9.77 -17.70
N GLY A 117 4.32 -10.93 -17.08
CA GLY A 117 5.42 -11.67 -16.47
C GLY A 117 5.75 -11.24 -15.03
N ALA A 118 5.18 -10.16 -14.50
CA ALA A 118 5.36 -9.75 -13.11
C ALA A 118 4.96 -10.87 -12.15
N LEU A 119 5.75 -11.07 -11.09
CA LEU A 119 5.53 -12.12 -10.11
C LEU A 119 4.23 -11.85 -9.32
N VAL A 120 3.46 -12.91 -9.14
CA VAL A 120 2.24 -12.91 -8.32
C VAL A 120 2.39 -13.93 -7.21
N VAL A 121 2.09 -13.53 -5.98
CA VAL A 121 2.10 -14.39 -4.79
C VAL A 121 0.73 -14.37 -4.14
N VAL A 122 0.13 -15.54 -3.91
CA VAL A 122 -1.14 -15.63 -3.18
C VAL A 122 -0.84 -15.53 -1.67
N LEU A 123 -1.46 -14.57 -1.00
CA LEU A 123 -1.25 -14.31 0.42
C LEU A 123 -2.22 -15.14 1.27
N ASP A 124 -1.90 -16.38 1.50
CA ASP A 124 -2.69 -17.32 2.29
C ASP A 124 -1.83 -18.12 3.29
N ALA A 125 -2.45 -19.12 3.92
CA ALA A 125 -1.80 -19.96 4.91
C ALA A 125 -0.63 -20.81 4.38
N SER A 126 -0.45 -20.89 3.06
CA SER A 126 0.71 -21.59 2.46
C SER A 126 1.98 -20.73 2.51
N LEU A 127 1.84 -19.43 2.71
CA LEU A 127 2.95 -18.49 2.80
C LEU A 127 3.52 -18.48 4.23
N ALA A 128 4.81 -18.72 4.35
CA ALA A 128 5.49 -18.63 5.64
C ALA A 128 5.73 -17.18 6.02
N SER A 129 5.36 -16.80 7.26
CA SER A 129 5.66 -15.48 7.81
C SER A 129 7.02 -15.53 8.52
N LEU A 130 7.88 -14.56 8.23
CA LEU A 130 9.15 -14.39 8.94
C LEU A 130 8.95 -13.50 10.17
N PRO A 131 9.47 -13.89 11.36
CA PRO A 131 9.42 -13.05 12.55
C PRO A 131 10.44 -11.91 12.43
N ILE A 132 9.98 -10.74 12.02
CA ILE A 132 10.77 -9.50 11.97
C ILE A 132 10.28 -8.61 13.10
N ALA A 133 11.18 -8.24 14.02
CA ALA A 133 10.87 -7.36 15.13
C ALA A 133 10.83 -5.88 14.70
N GLU A 134 10.13 -5.04 15.44
CA GLU A 134 10.14 -3.58 15.21
C GLU A 134 11.55 -3.00 15.28
N ALA A 135 12.40 -3.53 16.18
CA ALA A 135 13.81 -3.14 16.30
C ALA A 135 14.65 -3.46 15.05
N ASP A 136 14.18 -4.34 14.17
CA ASP A 136 14.84 -4.68 12.90
C ASP A 136 14.53 -3.68 11.78
N LEU A 137 13.54 -2.79 11.98
CA LEU A 137 13.13 -1.82 10.97
C LEU A 137 14.27 -0.85 10.61
N GLY A 138 14.49 -0.70 9.32
CA GLY A 138 15.56 0.16 8.80
C GLY A 138 16.97 -0.41 8.91
N LEU A 139 17.15 -1.60 9.50
CA LEU A 139 18.45 -2.26 9.61
C LEU A 139 18.66 -3.25 8.46
N PRO A 140 19.79 -3.19 7.75
CA PRO A 140 20.11 -4.17 6.71
C PRO A 140 20.48 -5.50 7.35
N TRP A 141 19.81 -6.56 6.92
CA TRP A 141 20.12 -7.93 7.29
C TRP A 141 20.55 -8.74 6.08
N ASN A 142 21.54 -9.63 6.29
CA ASN A 142 21.94 -10.65 5.32
C ASN A 142 21.15 -11.94 5.60
N TRP A 143 20.58 -12.48 4.55
CA TRP A 143 19.73 -13.66 4.62
C TRP A 143 20.34 -14.80 3.81
N ARG A 144 20.20 -16.02 4.30
CA ARG A 144 20.46 -17.24 3.56
C ARG A 144 19.26 -18.15 3.63
N ILE A 145 18.73 -18.52 2.46
CA ILE A 145 17.52 -19.32 2.31
C ILE A 145 17.86 -20.57 1.49
N GLY A 146 17.67 -21.75 2.07
CA GLY A 146 18.09 -22.98 1.42
C GLY A 146 17.51 -24.25 2.05
N PRO A 147 17.98 -25.45 1.61
CA PRO A 147 17.51 -26.71 2.14
C PRO A 147 17.89 -26.90 3.60
N ALA A 148 16.90 -27.21 4.45
CA ALA A 148 17.15 -27.44 5.88
C ALA A 148 18.08 -28.65 6.18
N SER A 149 18.28 -29.52 5.21
CA SER A 149 19.16 -30.68 5.32
C SER A 149 20.63 -30.41 4.97
N ARG A 150 20.95 -29.17 4.57
CA ARG A 150 22.30 -28.76 4.19
C ARG A 150 22.85 -27.72 5.14
N PRO A 151 24.18 -27.63 5.33
CA PRO A 151 24.77 -26.55 6.12
C PRO A 151 24.56 -25.20 5.45
N VAL A 152 24.52 -24.11 6.24
CA VAL A 152 24.27 -22.76 5.75
C VAL A 152 25.32 -22.25 4.74
N SER A 153 26.51 -22.85 4.71
CA SER A 153 27.58 -22.58 3.75
C SER A 153 27.42 -23.28 2.42
N ASP A 154 26.44 -24.18 2.28
CA ASP A 154 26.21 -24.94 1.03
C ASP A 154 25.82 -23.98 -0.11
N GLU A 155 26.32 -24.25 -1.31
CA GLU A 155 26.07 -23.43 -2.52
C GLU A 155 24.61 -23.35 -2.94
N THR A 156 23.76 -24.26 -2.48
CA THR A 156 22.31 -24.26 -2.72
C THR A 156 21.56 -23.20 -1.92
N TYR A 157 22.23 -22.50 -0.98
CA TYR A 157 21.62 -21.40 -0.28
C TYR A 157 21.65 -20.11 -1.11
N VAL A 158 20.48 -19.51 -1.30
CA VAL A 158 20.35 -18.20 -1.92
C VAL A 158 20.70 -17.14 -0.86
N ALA A 159 21.69 -16.31 -1.18
CA ALA A 159 22.07 -15.18 -0.35
C ALA A 159 21.34 -13.91 -0.83
N GLN A 160 20.78 -13.15 0.11
CA GLN A 160 20.07 -11.90 -0.17
C GLN A 160 20.29 -10.92 0.97
N SER A 161 20.41 -9.63 0.65
CA SER A 161 20.33 -8.56 1.63
C SER A 161 18.93 -7.93 1.58
N PHE A 162 18.32 -7.70 2.73
CA PHE A 162 16.99 -7.09 2.85
C PHE A 162 16.92 -6.20 4.07
N THR A 163 16.38 -4.99 3.89
CA THR A 163 16.14 -4.01 4.95
C THR A 163 14.64 -3.89 5.16
N PRO A 164 14.09 -4.35 6.30
CA PRO A 164 12.66 -4.21 6.58
C PRO A 164 12.24 -2.74 6.65
N ALA A 165 11.27 -2.35 5.85
CA ALA A 165 10.82 -0.95 5.74
C ALA A 165 9.49 -0.68 6.47
N GLY A 166 8.92 -1.67 7.15
CA GLY A 166 7.66 -1.52 7.88
C GLY A 166 6.47 -1.07 7.03
N VAL A 167 6.44 -1.43 5.74
CA VAL A 167 5.39 -0.95 4.80
C VAL A 167 3.99 -1.26 5.32
N GLY A 168 3.77 -2.44 5.90
CA GLY A 168 2.48 -2.84 6.49
C GLY A 168 2.11 -2.07 7.77
N LEU A 169 3.06 -1.32 8.35
CA LEU A 169 2.85 -0.48 9.53
C LEU A 169 2.56 0.99 9.17
N ARG A 170 2.68 1.35 7.89
CA ARG A 170 2.42 2.73 7.43
C ARG A 170 0.93 3.07 7.51
N PRO A 171 0.57 4.27 7.95
CA PRO A 171 -0.79 4.76 7.89
C PRO A 171 -1.35 4.72 6.47
N PHE A 172 -2.65 4.48 6.34
CA PHE A 172 -3.32 4.51 5.04
C PHE A 172 -3.50 5.95 4.55
N SER A 173 -3.55 6.11 3.23
CA SER A 173 -3.88 7.40 2.62
C SER A 173 -5.29 7.86 3.03
N GLY A 174 -5.49 9.16 3.20
CA GLY A 174 -6.81 9.74 3.44
C GLY A 174 -7.80 9.47 2.29
N ALA A 175 -9.07 9.46 2.60
CA ALA A 175 -10.16 9.30 1.64
C ALA A 175 -11.09 10.53 1.65
N HIS A 176 -12.00 10.60 0.67
CA HIS A 176 -13.07 11.61 0.63
C HIS A 176 -12.58 13.04 0.85
N VAL A 177 -11.49 13.43 0.16
CA VAL A 177 -11.04 14.82 0.21
C VAL A 177 -12.12 15.71 -0.37
N GLU A 178 -12.57 16.71 0.41
CA GLU A 178 -13.58 17.64 -0.03
C GLU A 178 -13.06 18.52 -1.17
N GLN A 179 -13.86 18.65 -2.22
CA GLN A 179 -13.56 19.50 -3.37
C GLN A 179 -14.20 20.87 -3.19
N PRO A 180 -13.41 21.96 -3.10
CA PRO A 180 -13.94 23.31 -2.82
C PRO A 180 -14.92 23.82 -3.89
N TRP A 181 -14.80 23.38 -5.14
CA TRP A 181 -15.66 23.84 -6.27
C TRP A 181 -17.16 23.59 -6.07
N ARG A 182 -17.54 22.74 -5.12
CA ARG A 182 -18.95 22.47 -4.78
C ARG A 182 -19.64 23.68 -4.13
N ARG A 183 -18.90 24.72 -3.74
CA ARG A 183 -19.42 25.97 -3.20
C ARG A 183 -18.66 27.12 -3.84
N PRO A 184 -19.35 28.23 -4.22
CA PRO A 184 -18.69 29.42 -4.70
C PRO A 184 -17.61 29.85 -3.69
N ARG A 185 -16.36 29.95 -4.14
CA ARG A 185 -15.25 30.35 -3.30
C ARG A 185 -14.98 31.85 -3.46
N THR A 186 -14.86 32.55 -2.34
CA THR A 186 -14.24 33.87 -2.29
C THR A 186 -12.75 33.68 -1.99
N PRO A 187 -11.82 34.40 -2.67
CA PRO A 187 -10.40 34.33 -2.34
C PRO A 187 -10.17 34.64 -0.84
N GLY A 188 -9.35 33.81 -0.21
CA GLY A 188 -9.12 33.86 1.23
C GLY A 188 -8.52 32.55 1.72
N ASP A 189 -8.65 32.24 3.00
CA ASP A 189 -8.17 31.00 3.58
C ASP A 189 -8.84 29.79 2.93
N LEU A 190 -8.04 28.79 2.58
CA LEU A 190 -8.49 27.51 2.01
C LEU A 190 -8.41 26.42 3.09
N THR A 191 -9.55 25.87 3.47
CA THR A 191 -9.58 24.69 4.34
C THR A 191 -9.66 23.44 3.50
N ILE A 192 -8.67 22.56 3.63
CA ILE A 192 -8.60 21.24 2.99
C ILE A 192 -9.05 20.24 4.04
N ARG A 193 -10.06 19.40 3.71
CA ARG A 193 -10.62 18.40 4.60
C ARG A 193 -10.62 17.03 3.95
N TRP A 194 -10.44 16.01 4.78
CA TRP A 194 -10.45 14.61 4.34
C TRP A 194 -11.03 13.70 5.42
N THR A 195 -11.32 12.46 5.06
CA THR A 195 -11.66 11.41 6.02
C THR A 195 -10.44 10.54 6.23
N ARG A 196 -10.05 10.28 7.48
CA ARG A 196 -8.98 9.33 7.79
C ARG A 196 -9.41 7.91 7.45
N ARG A 197 -8.43 7.04 7.20
CA ARG A 197 -8.59 5.58 7.12
C ARG A 197 -7.76 4.95 8.23
N SER A 198 -8.21 3.79 8.73
CA SER A 198 -7.52 3.09 9.81
C SER A 198 -6.98 1.75 9.34
N ARG A 199 -5.80 1.36 9.82
CA ARG A 199 -5.28 -0.02 9.74
C ARG A 199 -5.84 -0.88 10.86
N ALA A 200 -6.36 -0.29 11.93
CA ALA A 200 -6.96 -1.02 13.02
C ALA A 200 -8.22 -1.75 12.56
N LEU A 201 -8.32 -3.03 12.89
CA LEU A 201 -9.55 -3.79 12.72
C LEU A 201 -10.55 -3.28 13.76
N ALA A 202 -11.54 -2.52 13.32
CA ALA A 202 -12.64 -2.09 14.16
C ALA A 202 -13.82 -3.01 13.92
N ALA A 203 -14.05 -3.94 14.85
CA ALA A 203 -15.09 -4.96 14.74
C ALA A 203 -16.51 -4.37 14.56
N ASP A 204 -16.74 -3.14 15.01
CA ASP A 204 -18.07 -2.49 15.06
C ASP A 204 -18.18 -1.23 14.17
N SER A 205 -17.25 -1.00 13.24
CA SER A 205 -17.21 0.26 12.46
C SER A 205 -18.31 0.42 11.42
N TRP A 206 -19.11 -0.60 11.16
CA TRP A 206 -20.23 -0.54 10.21
C TRP A 206 -21.39 0.39 10.66
N GLY A 207 -21.49 0.67 11.95
CA GLY A 207 -22.48 1.58 12.52
C GLY A 207 -21.88 2.84 13.14
N GLY A 208 -20.56 2.96 13.18
CA GLY A 208 -19.86 4.07 13.80
C GLY A 208 -19.77 5.30 12.91
N LEU A 209 -20.01 6.48 13.47
CA LEU A 209 -19.85 7.76 12.77
C LEU A 209 -18.38 8.15 12.64
N GLU A 210 -17.48 7.50 13.36
CA GLU A 210 -16.08 7.89 13.46
C GLU A 210 -15.13 6.71 13.17
N VAL A 211 -14.15 6.94 12.28
CA VAL A 211 -13.12 5.96 11.97
C VAL A 211 -12.09 5.95 13.10
N PRO A 212 -11.75 4.80 13.72
CA PRO A 212 -10.72 4.71 14.74
C PRO A 212 -9.39 5.28 14.27
N LEU A 213 -8.63 5.92 15.16
CA LEU A 213 -7.34 6.52 14.78
C LEU A 213 -6.35 5.47 14.29
N GLY A 214 -6.14 4.41 15.05
CA GLY A 214 -5.24 3.30 14.70
C GLY A 214 -3.74 3.64 14.73
N GLU A 215 -3.37 4.87 15.06
CA GLU A 215 -2.00 5.35 15.23
C GLU A 215 -1.82 5.88 16.65
N GLU A 216 -0.57 6.10 17.07
CA GLU A 216 -0.23 6.54 18.44
C GLU A 216 -0.74 7.95 18.75
N LEU A 217 -0.78 8.78 17.72
CA LEU A 217 -1.30 10.15 17.79
C LEU A 217 -1.94 10.56 16.45
N GLU A 218 -2.87 11.49 16.51
CA GLU A 218 -3.46 12.06 15.31
C GLU A 218 -2.55 13.17 14.77
N ALA A 219 -1.89 12.91 13.64
CA ALA A 219 -0.99 13.84 13.00
C ALA A 219 -1.00 13.67 11.48
N TYR A 220 -0.97 14.80 10.77
CA TYR A 220 -0.99 14.84 9.31
C TYR A 220 -0.06 15.90 8.76
N GLU A 221 0.36 15.70 7.53
CA GLU A 221 1.05 16.70 6.71
C GLU A 221 0.35 16.81 5.36
N VAL A 222 0.17 18.06 4.93
CA VAL A 222 -0.35 18.40 3.60
C VAL A 222 0.73 19.14 2.82
N GLU A 223 1.25 18.53 1.79
CA GLU A 223 2.17 19.16 0.85
C GLU A 223 1.38 19.94 -0.19
N ILE A 224 1.72 21.20 -0.37
CA ILE A 224 1.28 22.07 -1.46
C ILE A 224 2.34 22.02 -2.54
N LEU A 225 1.95 21.69 -3.77
CA LEU A 225 2.86 21.38 -4.85
C LEU A 225 2.78 22.40 -6.00
N ASP A 226 3.93 22.66 -6.61
CA ASP A 226 4.09 23.32 -7.90
C ASP A 226 4.76 22.32 -8.85
N GLY A 227 3.95 21.60 -9.63
CA GLY A 227 4.39 20.45 -10.37
C GLY A 227 4.96 19.35 -9.44
N ALA A 228 6.24 19.06 -9.55
CA ALA A 228 6.91 18.07 -8.71
C ALA A 228 7.50 18.68 -7.42
N THR A 229 7.57 20.00 -7.30
CA THR A 229 8.23 20.72 -6.21
C THR A 229 7.27 20.97 -5.06
N VAL A 230 7.70 20.65 -3.84
CA VAL A 230 6.95 21.02 -2.62
C VAL A 230 7.20 22.49 -2.31
N LYS A 231 6.16 23.32 -2.43
CA LYS A 231 6.21 24.72 -2.06
C LYS A 231 6.04 24.93 -0.56
N ARG A 232 5.12 24.16 0.05
CA ARG A 232 4.80 24.30 1.47
C ARG A 232 4.37 22.97 2.05
N VAL A 233 4.61 22.79 3.35
CA VAL A 233 4.06 21.69 4.15
C VAL A 233 3.21 22.30 5.27
N LEU A 234 1.95 21.90 5.34
CA LEU A 234 1.04 22.26 6.42
C LEU A 234 0.94 21.07 7.38
N SER A 235 1.24 21.28 8.66
CA SER A 235 1.11 20.24 9.70
C SER A 235 -0.16 20.49 10.51
N THR A 236 -0.89 19.42 10.84
CA THR A 236 -2.13 19.50 11.63
C THR A 236 -2.33 18.23 12.45
N ALA A 237 -3.06 18.37 13.56
CA ALA A 237 -3.48 17.27 14.43
C ALA A 237 -4.96 16.88 14.21
N THR A 238 -5.56 17.30 13.10
CA THR A 238 -6.95 17.01 12.76
C THR A 238 -7.06 16.64 11.28
N THR A 239 -8.20 16.09 10.87
CA THR A 239 -8.48 15.76 9.45
C THR A 239 -8.80 16.99 8.59
N SER A 240 -8.21 18.14 8.95
CA SER A 240 -8.31 19.37 8.17
C SER A 240 -7.05 20.21 8.32
N ALA A 241 -6.66 20.92 7.27
CA ALA A 241 -5.57 21.89 7.27
C ALA A 241 -6.04 23.21 6.66
N VAL A 242 -5.55 24.31 7.21
CA VAL A 242 -5.85 25.65 6.69
C VAL A 242 -4.62 26.16 5.94
N TYR A 243 -4.78 26.42 4.65
CA TYR A 243 -3.81 27.12 3.82
C TYR A 243 -4.22 28.59 3.79
N THR A 244 -3.57 29.42 4.60
CA THR A 244 -3.99 30.81 4.81
C THR A 244 -3.83 31.66 3.56
N ALA A 245 -4.62 32.73 3.43
CA ALA A 245 -4.48 33.70 2.33
C ALA A 245 -3.08 34.33 2.31
N ALA A 246 -2.47 34.52 3.47
CA ALA A 246 -1.11 35.03 3.58
C ALA A 246 -0.08 34.07 3.03
N ASP A 247 -0.20 32.78 3.38
CA ASP A 247 0.67 31.71 2.84
C ASP A 247 0.49 31.55 1.34
N GLN A 248 -0.76 31.57 0.84
CA GLN A 248 -1.06 31.53 -0.60
C GLN A 248 -0.41 32.70 -1.32
N THR A 249 -0.49 33.92 -0.75
CA THR A 249 0.15 35.12 -1.33
C THR A 249 1.67 34.97 -1.36
N ALA A 250 2.27 34.43 -0.31
CA ALA A 250 3.71 34.18 -0.26
C ALA A 250 4.16 33.14 -1.31
N ASP A 251 3.35 32.13 -1.56
CA ASP A 251 3.68 31.02 -2.45
C ASP A 251 3.33 31.33 -3.93
N TRP A 252 2.25 32.08 -4.20
CA TRP A 252 1.69 32.29 -5.55
C TRP A 252 1.56 33.76 -5.97
N GLY A 253 1.84 34.69 -5.07
CA GLY A 253 1.70 36.14 -5.32
C GLY A 253 0.31 36.72 -5.02
N ALA A 254 -0.71 35.87 -4.90
CA ALA A 254 -2.07 36.24 -4.52
C ALA A 254 -2.81 35.03 -3.92
N PRO A 255 -3.91 35.25 -3.15
CA PRO A 255 -4.78 34.16 -2.76
C PRO A 255 -5.43 33.48 -3.98
N LEU A 256 -5.49 32.16 -3.97
CA LEU A 256 -6.12 31.35 -5.00
C LEU A 256 -7.63 31.61 -5.07
N GLY A 257 -8.19 31.70 -6.27
CA GLY A 257 -9.57 32.03 -6.54
C GLY A 257 -10.32 30.95 -7.33
N PRO A 258 -11.57 31.25 -7.73
CA PRO A 258 -12.35 30.36 -8.57
C PRO A 258 -11.68 30.06 -9.90
N GLY A 259 -11.59 28.78 -10.26
CA GLY A 259 -10.95 28.30 -11.48
C GLY A 259 -9.46 27.97 -11.35
N ASP A 260 -8.82 28.34 -10.26
CA ASP A 260 -7.45 27.88 -9.98
C ASP A 260 -7.45 26.41 -9.59
N THR A 261 -6.29 25.77 -9.77
CA THR A 261 -6.05 24.40 -9.32
C THR A 261 -4.90 24.35 -8.35
N LEU A 262 -4.97 23.40 -7.41
CA LEU A 262 -3.94 23.20 -6.41
C LEU A 262 -3.58 21.73 -6.28
N ASP A 263 -2.39 21.37 -6.71
CA ASP A 263 -1.86 20.02 -6.50
C ASP A 263 -1.40 19.84 -5.06
N SER A 264 -1.80 18.73 -4.47
CA SER A 264 -1.49 18.44 -3.07
C SER A 264 -1.31 16.95 -2.79
N ARG A 265 -0.56 16.65 -1.72
CA ARG A 265 -0.45 15.32 -1.13
C ARG A 265 -0.75 15.39 0.36
N ILE A 266 -1.60 14.50 0.82
CA ILE A 266 -1.98 14.42 2.23
C ILE A 266 -1.42 13.12 2.80
N TYR A 267 -0.70 13.21 3.91
CA TYR A 267 -0.11 12.08 4.64
C TYR A 267 -0.67 12.03 6.06
N GLN A 268 -1.03 10.84 6.52
CA GLN A 268 -1.15 10.57 7.95
C GLN A 268 0.22 10.13 8.46
N LEU A 269 0.56 10.51 9.69
CA LEU A 269 1.86 10.20 10.30
C LEU A 269 1.71 9.09 11.34
N SER A 270 2.74 8.25 11.45
CA SER A 270 2.97 7.33 12.55
C SER A 270 4.26 7.71 13.26
N ALA A 271 4.29 7.63 14.57
CA ALA A 271 5.51 7.85 15.36
C ALA A 271 6.58 6.79 15.06
N LEU A 272 6.17 5.56 14.72
CA LEU A 272 7.07 4.44 14.48
C LEU A 272 7.69 4.46 13.08
N VAL A 273 6.90 4.71 12.03
CA VAL A 273 7.34 4.55 10.63
C VAL A 273 7.23 5.83 9.79
N GLY A 274 6.90 6.95 10.42
CA GLY A 274 6.81 8.25 9.77
C GLY A 274 5.60 8.38 8.84
N ARG A 275 5.80 8.97 7.67
CA ARG A 275 4.73 9.23 6.69
C ARG A 275 4.11 7.94 6.16
N GLY A 276 2.78 7.91 6.16
CA GLY A 276 1.99 6.89 5.51
C GLY A 276 1.94 7.02 3.99
N ALA A 277 1.02 6.30 3.36
CA ALA A 277 0.76 6.44 1.93
C ALA A 277 0.16 7.81 1.62
N PRO A 278 0.61 8.53 0.58
CA PRO A 278 0.06 9.81 0.20
C PRO A 278 -1.33 9.67 -0.44
N LYS A 279 -2.23 10.61 -0.13
CA LYS A 279 -3.36 10.91 -0.98
C LYS A 279 -2.99 12.05 -1.91
N THR A 280 -2.64 11.73 -3.14
CA THR A 280 -2.35 12.73 -4.19
C THR A 280 -3.62 13.14 -4.88
N LEU A 281 -3.83 14.44 -5.07
CA LEU A 281 -4.98 14.99 -5.75
C LEU A 281 -4.72 16.41 -6.24
N THR A 282 -5.51 16.83 -7.23
CA THR A 282 -5.65 18.22 -7.65
C THR A 282 -6.97 18.76 -7.11
N LEU A 283 -6.92 19.79 -6.28
CA LEU A 283 -8.10 20.55 -5.85
C LEU A 283 -8.48 21.54 -6.96
N ILE A 284 -9.76 21.59 -7.30
CA ILE A 284 -10.34 22.61 -8.19
C ILE A 284 -11.04 23.65 -7.30
N LEU A 285 -10.69 24.89 -7.42
CA LEU A 285 -11.11 25.98 -6.51
C LEU A 285 -12.26 26.83 -7.11
#